data_1c8467c53a83f5c36e1a598d9fd10500
#
_entry.id   1c8467c53a83f5c36e1a598d9fd10500
#
_cell.length_a   1.000
_cell.length_b   1.000
_cell.length_c   1.000
_cell.angle_alpha   90.00
_cell.angle_beta   90.00
_cell.angle_gamma   90.00
#
_symmetry.space_group_name_H-M   'P 1'
#
loop_
_entity.id
_entity.type
_entity.pdbx_description
1 polymer ?
#
loop_
_entity_poly.entity_id
_entity_poly.type
_entity_poly.pdbx_seq_one_letter_code
_entity_poly.pdbx_strand_id
1 'polypeptide(L)'
;KPTISGLVFLQGETGDLQDFLRTHYPLYHLVNDRCKGKPASISNKVMQPFMTVLKDNPERVTFLRDSFEKFAKDHVKLRVKTGIFKGCEGYIVRIDRDRQLVFDFGGYAVAIRGLHKEDFAVVEE
;
A
#
# COMPACT_ATOMS: atom_id res chain seq x y z
N LYS A 1 -1.85 3.40 -16.82
CA LYS A 1 -0.48 2.89 -16.88
C LYS A 1 -0.11 2.17 -15.60
N PRO A 2 0.38 0.92 -15.67
CA PRO A 2 0.73 0.20 -14.46
C PRO A 2 1.83 0.89 -13.66
N THR A 3 1.65 0.95 -12.35
CA THR A 3 2.64 1.53 -11.42
C THR A 3 3.79 0.55 -11.18
N ILE A 4 3.48 -0.75 -11.20
CA ILE A 4 4.46 -1.84 -11.12
C ILE A 4 4.29 -2.65 -12.39
N SER A 5 5.41 -3.02 -13.03
CA SER A 5 5.37 -3.82 -14.25
C SER A 5 4.58 -5.12 -14.02
N GLY A 6 3.61 -5.37 -14.89
CA GLY A 6 2.79 -6.57 -14.84
C GLY A 6 1.64 -6.55 -13.83
N LEU A 7 1.45 -5.43 -13.10
CA LEU A 7 0.37 -5.31 -12.12
C LEU A 7 -0.64 -4.23 -12.51
N VAL A 8 -1.92 -4.55 -12.31
CA VAL A 8 -3.04 -3.63 -12.53
C VAL A 8 -3.98 -3.78 -11.32
N PHE A 9 -4.60 -2.68 -10.91
CA PHE A 9 -5.54 -2.68 -9.78
C PHE A 9 -6.98 -2.75 -10.29
N LEU A 10 -7.77 -3.60 -9.64
CA LEU A 10 -9.19 -3.76 -9.94
C LEU A 10 -10.01 -3.43 -8.70
N GLN A 11 -11.16 -2.78 -8.91
CA GLN A 11 -12.10 -2.45 -7.84
C GLN A 11 -13.29 -3.41 -7.89
N GLY A 12 -13.66 -3.95 -6.73
CA GLY A 12 -14.82 -4.82 -6.61
C GLY A 12 -14.65 -5.89 -5.55
N GLU A 13 -15.66 -6.74 -5.40
CA GLU A 13 -15.60 -7.89 -4.50
C GLU A 13 -14.65 -8.94 -5.05
N THR A 14 -13.85 -9.55 -4.16
CA THR A 14 -12.84 -10.53 -4.56
C THR A 14 -13.41 -11.68 -5.38
N GLY A 15 -14.54 -12.25 -4.91
CA GLY A 15 -15.16 -13.36 -5.61
C GLY A 15 -15.66 -12.98 -7.00
N ASP A 16 -16.24 -11.78 -7.13
CA ASP A 16 -16.72 -11.28 -8.42
C ASP A 16 -15.56 -11.04 -9.37
N LEU A 17 -14.46 -10.48 -8.87
CA LEU A 17 -13.28 -10.23 -9.68
C LEU A 17 -12.62 -11.53 -10.14
N GLN A 18 -12.57 -12.54 -9.27
CA GLN A 18 -12.05 -13.86 -9.65
C GLN A 18 -12.88 -14.49 -10.75
N ASP A 19 -14.21 -14.42 -10.64
CA ASP A 19 -15.12 -14.96 -11.65
C ASP A 19 -14.99 -14.20 -12.97
N PHE A 20 -14.86 -12.87 -12.89
CA PHE A 20 -14.66 -12.03 -14.07
C PHE A 20 -13.39 -12.41 -14.81
N LEU A 21 -12.27 -12.57 -14.09
CA LEU A 21 -10.99 -12.93 -14.70
C LEU A 21 -11.05 -14.34 -15.30
N ARG A 22 -11.66 -15.29 -14.59
CA ARG A 22 -11.79 -16.67 -15.10
C ARG A 22 -12.57 -16.71 -16.39
N THR A 23 -13.62 -15.91 -16.49
CA THR A 23 -14.50 -15.89 -17.65
C THR A 23 -13.91 -15.15 -18.84
N HIS A 24 -13.30 -14.00 -18.60
CA HIS A 24 -12.86 -13.09 -19.67
C HIS A 24 -11.35 -13.10 -19.91
N TYR A 25 -10.56 -13.35 -18.87
CA TYR A 25 -9.10 -13.30 -18.96
C TYR A 25 -8.48 -14.44 -18.17
N PRO A 26 -8.61 -15.70 -18.67
CA PRO A 26 -8.19 -16.86 -17.88
C PRO A 26 -6.69 -16.96 -17.60
N LEU A 27 -5.86 -16.20 -18.35
CA LEU A 27 -4.42 -16.17 -18.10
C LEU A 27 -4.02 -15.18 -16.99
N TYR A 28 -4.96 -14.35 -16.52
CA TYR A 28 -4.70 -13.41 -15.45
C TYR A 28 -5.29 -13.93 -14.15
N HIS A 29 -4.70 -13.54 -13.04
CA HIS A 29 -5.19 -13.93 -11.72
C HIS A 29 -4.90 -12.82 -10.72
N LEU A 30 -5.65 -12.84 -9.61
CA LEU A 30 -5.41 -11.90 -8.53
C LEU A 30 -4.12 -12.29 -7.80
N VAL A 31 -3.32 -11.26 -7.46
CA VAL A 31 -2.07 -11.47 -6.72
C VAL A 31 -2.40 -11.87 -5.29
N ASN A 32 -1.74 -12.90 -4.77
CA ASN A 32 -1.89 -13.29 -3.38
C ASN A 32 -1.13 -12.34 -2.47
N ASP A 33 -1.77 -11.99 -1.34
CA ASP A 33 -1.12 -11.24 -0.29
C ASP A 33 -0.03 -12.12 0.32
N ARG A 34 1.20 -11.62 0.36
CA ARG A 34 2.36 -12.39 0.84
C ARG A 34 2.25 -12.77 2.31
N CYS A 35 1.52 -11.98 3.08
CA CYS A 35 1.39 -12.17 4.52
C CYS A 35 0.19 -13.02 4.89
N LYS A 36 -0.88 -12.99 4.10
CA LYS A 36 -2.16 -13.62 4.42
C LYS A 36 -2.45 -14.88 3.64
N GLY A 37 -1.71 -15.15 2.57
CA GLY A 37 -1.91 -16.34 1.74
C GLY A 37 -3.23 -16.40 0.99
N LYS A 38 -3.87 -15.26 0.76
CA LYS A 38 -5.13 -15.13 0.03
C LYS A 38 -5.04 -13.95 -0.93
N PRO A 39 -6.00 -13.76 -1.86
CA PRO A 39 -5.92 -12.64 -2.81
C PRO A 39 -5.73 -11.30 -2.09
N ALA A 40 -4.79 -10.51 -2.60
CA ALA A 40 -4.45 -9.22 -2.02
C ALA A 40 -5.63 -8.26 -2.18
N SER A 41 -6.03 -7.61 -1.08
CA SER A 41 -7.12 -6.66 -1.05
C SER A 41 -6.65 -5.38 -0.39
N ILE A 42 -7.01 -4.24 -0.98
CA ILE A 42 -6.62 -2.93 -0.49
C ILE A 42 -7.89 -2.15 -0.19
N SER A 43 -8.05 -1.70 1.06
CA SER A 43 -9.25 -0.96 1.47
C SER A 43 -9.32 0.40 0.77
N ASN A 44 -10.52 0.91 0.59
CA ASN A 44 -10.72 2.25 0.01
C ASN A 44 -10.08 3.34 0.86
N LYS A 45 -9.99 3.13 2.16
CA LYS A 45 -9.37 4.06 3.09
C LYS A 45 -7.89 4.31 2.76
N VAL A 46 -7.22 3.29 2.23
CA VAL A 46 -5.83 3.38 1.78
C VAL A 46 -5.77 3.75 0.30
N MET A 47 -6.64 3.15 -0.51
CA MET A 47 -6.60 3.31 -1.97
C MET A 47 -6.90 4.75 -2.42
N GLN A 48 -7.91 5.41 -1.81
CA GLN A 48 -8.29 6.76 -2.25
C GLN A 48 -7.18 7.79 -2.10
N PRO A 49 -6.56 7.94 -0.91
CA PRO A 49 -5.45 8.90 -0.80
C PRO A 49 -4.26 8.52 -1.66
N PHE A 50 -4.01 7.22 -1.82
CA PHE A 50 -2.94 6.72 -2.67
C PHE A 50 -3.15 7.13 -4.12
N MET A 51 -4.37 6.96 -4.65
CA MET A 51 -4.69 7.36 -6.03
C MET A 51 -4.56 8.86 -6.22
N THR A 52 -4.96 9.63 -5.21
CA THR A 52 -4.83 11.10 -5.25
C THR A 52 -3.37 11.51 -5.37
N VAL A 53 -2.50 10.92 -4.58
CA VAL A 53 -1.07 11.24 -4.63
C VAL A 53 -0.44 10.79 -5.95
N LEU A 54 -0.81 9.62 -6.44
CA LEU A 54 -0.31 9.15 -7.74
C LEU A 54 -0.71 10.07 -8.88
N LYS A 55 -1.91 10.64 -8.82
CA LYS A 55 -2.39 11.56 -9.84
C LYS A 55 -1.65 12.89 -9.81
N ASP A 56 -1.49 13.45 -8.61
CA ASP A 56 -0.97 14.81 -8.44
C ASP A 56 0.56 14.86 -8.29
N ASN A 57 1.13 13.89 -7.58
CA ASN A 57 2.55 13.88 -7.25
C ASN A 57 3.08 12.44 -7.25
N PRO A 58 3.15 11.79 -8.41
CA PRO A 58 3.58 10.38 -8.48
C PRO A 58 4.99 10.13 -7.96
N GLU A 59 5.84 11.15 -7.97
CA GLU A 59 7.21 11.06 -7.47
C GLU A 59 7.30 10.85 -5.96
N ARG A 60 6.19 11.07 -5.23
CA ARG A 60 6.16 10.84 -3.78
C ARG A 60 6.00 9.37 -3.42
N VAL A 61 5.65 8.53 -4.38
CA VAL A 61 5.28 7.12 -4.13
C VAL A 61 6.36 6.21 -4.71
N THR A 62 6.83 5.27 -3.89
CA THR A 62 7.80 4.26 -4.32
C THR A 62 7.34 2.89 -3.86
N PHE A 63 7.25 1.95 -4.80
CA PHE A 63 6.98 0.55 -4.46
C PHE A 63 8.30 -0.13 -4.10
N LEU A 64 8.36 -0.74 -2.94
CA LEU A 64 9.56 -1.39 -2.43
C LEU A 64 9.54 -2.87 -2.77
N ARG A 65 10.73 -3.46 -2.92
CA ARG A 65 10.85 -4.89 -3.24
C ARG A 65 10.54 -5.78 -2.05
N ASP A 66 10.84 -5.31 -0.86
CA ASP A 66 10.65 -6.08 0.35
C ASP A 66 9.19 -6.08 0.76
N SER A 67 8.74 -7.14 1.42
CA SER A 67 7.40 -7.20 1.96
C SER A 67 7.25 -6.21 3.12
N PHE A 68 6.02 -5.79 3.38
CA PHE A 68 5.74 -4.86 4.48
C PHE A 68 6.23 -5.38 5.82
N GLU A 69 6.08 -6.67 6.09
CA GLU A 69 6.47 -7.26 7.38
C GLU A 69 7.96 -7.11 7.69
N LYS A 70 8.80 -7.01 6.68
CA LYS A 70 10.23 -6.86 6.87
C LYS A 70 10.56 -5.56 7.62
N PHE A 71 9.72 -4.53 7.46
CA PHE A 71 9.92 -3.23 8.09
C PHE A 71 9.42 -3.17 9.54
N ALA A 72 8.67 -4.18 9.99
CA ALA A 72 8.18 -4.24 11.37
C ALA A 72 9.32 -4.36 12.38
N LYS A 73 10.38 -5.04 11.99
CA LYS A 73 11.56 -5.18 12.84
C LYS A 73 12.27 -3.83 12.97
N ASP A 74 12.61 -3.46 14.18
CA ASP A 74 13.35 -2.23 14.49
C ASP A 74 12.57 -0.93 14.25
N HIS A 75 11.26 -1.03 13.98
CA HIS A 75 10.41 0.16 13.78
C HIS A 75 9.16 0.07 14.62
N VAL A 76 8.69 1.23 15.06
CA VAL A 76 7.43 1.34 15.80
C VAL A 76 6.31 1.65 14.81
N LYS A 77 5.20 0.92 14.93
CA LYS A 77 4.04 1.16 14.07
C LYS A 77 3.35 2.45 14.48
N LEU A 78 3.11 3.31 13.51
CA LEU A 78 2.49 4.61 13.73
C LEU A 78 1.21 4.74 12.90
N ARG A 79 0.26 5.51 13.43
CA ARG A 79 -0.95 5.87 12.71
C ARG A 79 -0.89 7.35 12.37
N VAL A 80 -1.18 7.69 11.12
CA VAL A 80 -1.25 9.08 10.67
C VAL A 80 -2.52 9.71 11.22
N LYS A 81 -2.40 10.86 11.88
CA LYS A 81 -3.53 11.55 12.54
C LYS A 81 -4.06 12.72 11.74
N THR A 82 -3.29 13.25 10.81
CA THR A 82 -3.67 14.44 10.05
C THR A 82 -3.40 14.23 8.55
N GLY A 83 -4.02 15.05 7.71
CA GLY A 83 -3.79 15.01 6.27
C GLY A 83 -4.62 13.97 5.55
N ILE A 84 -4.34 13.80 4.25
CA ILE A 84 -5.13 12.91 3.40
C ILE A 84 -4.94 11.43 3.73
N PHE A 85 -3.82 11.09 4.37
CA PHE A 85 -3.55 9.70 4.80
C PHE A 85 -4.01 9.41 6.22
N LYS A 86 -4.82 10.30 6.81
CA LYS A 86 -5.34 10.10 8.17
C LYS A 86 -5.96 8.71 8.33
N GLY A 87 -5.53 8.01 9.37
CA GLY A 87 -5.99 6.66 9.68
C GLY A 87 -5.14 5.55 9.08
N CYS A 88 -4.21 5.87 8.18
CA CYS A 88 -3.27 4.89 7.65
C CYS A 88 -2.21 4.55 8.69
N GLU A 89 -1.79 3.28 8.72
CA GLU A 89 -0.79 2.80 9.67
C GLU A 89 0.43 2.27 8.93
N GLY A 90 1.59 2.52 9.49
CA GLY A 90 2.84 2.06 8.89
C GLY A 90 4.04 2.42 9.73
N TYR A 91 5.20 2.38 9.12
CA TYR A 91 6.47 2.65 9.78
C TYR A 91 7.16 3.82 9.13
N ILE A 92 7.78 4.69 9.93
CA ILE A 92 8.65 5.73 9.37
C ILE A 92 10.02 5.12 9.18
N VAL A 93 10.45 5.06 7.94
CA VAL A 93 11.71 4.43 7.54
C VAL A 93 12.56 5.43 6.79
N ARG A 94 13.86 5.45 7.07
CA ARG A 94 14.79 6.30 6.36
C ARG A 94 15.23 5.62 5.07
N ILE A 95 14.85 6.21 3.94
CA ILE A 95 15.19 5.69 2.61
C ILE A 95 15.89 6.81 1.84
N ASP A 96 17.11 6.55 1.36
CA ASP A 96 17.91 7.54 0.61
C ASP A 96 18.01 8.89 1.34
N ARG A 97 18.26 8.84 2.66
CA ARG A 97 18.39 10.01 3.54
C ARG A 97 17.11 10.79 3.76
N ASP A 98 15.98 10.21 3.38
CA ASP A 98 14.68 10.83 3.56
C ASP A 98 13.79 9.93 4.42
N ARG A 99 13.01 10.54 5.32
CA ARG A 99 12.06 9.81 6.14
C ARG A 99 10.75 9.66 5.39
N GLN A 100 10.37 8.42 5.15
CA GLN A 100 9.18 8.11 4.39
C GLN A 100 8.27 7.19 5.20
N LEU A 101 6.96 7.34 5.02
CA LEU A 101 6.02 6.40 5.61
C LEU A 101 5.92 5.17 4.71
N VAL A 102 6.21 4.00 5.30
CA VAL A 102 6.06 2.71 4.63
C VAL A 102 4.79 2.05 5.16
N PHE A 103 3.86 1.74 4.29
CA PHE A 103 2.61 1.10 4.69
C PHE A 103 2.31 -0.14 3.86
N ASP A 104 1.38 -0.96 4.36
CA ASP A 104 0.98 -2.21 3.73
C ASP A 104 -0.01 -1.94 2.60
N PHE A 105 0.35 -2.38 1.41
CA PHE A 105 -0.47 -2.23 0.22
C PHE A 105 -0.66 -3.63 -0.39
N GLY A 106 -1.57 -4.40 0.20
CA GLY A 106 -1.81 -5.78 -0.23
C GLY A 106 -0.63 -6.71 0.00
N GLY A 107 0.12 -6.50 1.09
CA GLY A 107 1.34 -7.26 1.40
C GLY A 107 2.61 -6.67 0.83
N TYR A 108 2.49 -5.76 -0.14
CA TYR A 108 3.62 -5.01 -0.66
C TYR A 108 3.90 -3.80 0.20
N ALA A 109 5.15 -3.41 0.29
CA ALA A 109 5.52 -2.19 0.99
C ALA A 109 5.53 -1.02 0.00
N VAL A 110 4.84 0.04 0.36
CA VAL A 110 4.80 1.27 -0.41
C VAL A 110 5.31 2.40 0.47
N ALA A 111 6.28 3.17 -0.03
CA ALA A 111 6.85 4.30 0.68
C ALA A 111 6.31 5.61 0.11
N ILE A 112 5.91 6.52 1.00
CA ILE A 112 5.42 7.84 0.61
C ILE A 112 6.25 8.92 1.29
N ARG A 113 6.73 9.85 0.48
CA ARG A 113 7.49 11.01 0.93
C ARG A 113 6.57 12.12 1.43
N GLY A 114 7.12 12.98 2.27
CA GLY A 114 6.45 14.22 2.66
C GLY A 114 5.44 14.10 3.78
N LEU A 115 5.33 12.94 4.42
CA LEU A 115 4.41 12.73 5.52
C LEU A 115 5.03 13.02 6.90
N HIS A 116 6.32 13.35 6.95
CA HIS A 116 7.00 13.66 8.21
C HIS A 116 6.45 14.91 8.90
N LYS A 117 5.70 15.74 8.19
CA LYS A 117 5.07 16.95 8.73
C LYS A 117 3.72 16.67 9.38
N GLU A 118 3.17 15.49 9.20
CA GLU A 118 1.89 15.11 9.76
C GLU A 118 2.06 14.64 11.21
N ASP A 119 0.95 14.62 11.93
CA ASP A 119 0.94 14.10 13.30
C ASP A 119 0.75 12.60 13.29
N PHE A 120 1.42 11.93 14.21
CA PHE A 120 1.38 10.48 14.34
C PHE A 120 1.05 10.07 15.76
N ALA A 121 0.43 8.89 15.89
CA ALA A 121 0.22 8.23 17.16
C ALA A 121 0.82 6.83 17.10
N VAL A 122 1.39 6.38 18.22
CA VAL A 122 1.90 5.01 18.31
C VAL A 122 0.72 4.05 18.36
N VAL A 123 0.80 3.00 17.54
CA VAL A 123 -0.19 1.92 17.55
C VAL A 123 0.23 0.89 18.57
N GLU A 124 -0.62 0.67 19.56
CA GLU A 124 -0.40 -0.35 20.57
C GLU A 124 -1.03 -1.65 20.11
N GLU A 125 -0.28 -2.74 20.21
CA GLU A 125 -0.77 -4.07 19.85
C GLU A 125 -1.13 -4.86 21.10
#